data_ed485b9b33fe644fb0d2a5751db6fa6c
#
_entry.id   ed485b9b33fe644fb0d2a5751db6fa6c
#
_cell.length_a   1.000
_cell.length_b   1.000
_cell.length_c   1.000
_cell.angle_alpha   90.00
_cell.angle_beta   90.00
_cell.angle_gamma   90.00
#
_symmetry.space_group_name_H-M   'P 1'
#
loop_
_entity.id
_entity.type
_entity.pdbx_description
1 polymer ?
#
loop_
_entity_poly.entity_id
_entity_poly.type
_entity_poly.pdbx_seq_one_letter_code
_entity_poly.pdbx_strand_id
1 'polypeptide(L)'
;LDDLLSLVWLVHDYIHSGSPLNETVYADGIFTGVAHKLGWSTVIDPSSMRFLLPKITVKELAHHIISTLHLNGARILGNPDAIVEKICIPYHILGDARREIIAADKGEVDCFLTMEAVDFTLSEYIRDAAMTGQNKAIISIGHFNLEEYGMEYLLTYIHKAIKTDIPCRFIQSGDMYQYVCSYEVIKNVEQSNQ
;
A
#
# COMPACT_ATOMS: atom_id res chain seq x y z
N LEU A 1 -10.91 28.26 9.45
CA LEU A 1 -11.03 26.82 9.09
C LEU A 1 -10.27 26.55 7.79
N ASP A 2 -10.39 27.44 6.79
CA ASP A 2 -9.74 27.28 5.49
C ASP A 2 -8.20 27.33 5.60
N ASP A 3 -7.65 28.14 6.48
CA ASP A 3 -6.21 28.21 6.74
C ASP A 3 -5.66 26.91 7.38
N LEU A 4 -6.47 26.25 8.19
CA LEU A 4 -6.09 24.98 8.83
C LEU A 4 -6.10 23.84 7.82
N LEU A 5 -7.09 23.80 6.92
CA LEU A 5 -7.17 22.81 5.85
C LEU A 5 -6.02 22.97 4.84
N SER A 6 -5.65 24.21 4.51
CA SER A 6 -4.50 24.52 3.66
C SER A 6 -3.19 24.03 4.29
N LEU A 7 -3.03 24.17 5.60
CA LEU A 7 -1.83 23.71 6.32
C LEU A 7 -1.75 22.16 6.33
N VAL A 8 -2.86 21.47 6.55
CA VAL A 8 -2.92 20.00 6.51
C VAL A 8 -2.58 19.46 5.12
N TRP A 9 -3.12 20.07 4.07
CA TRP A 9 -2.83 19.71 2.68
C TRP A 9 -1.36 19.87 2.31
N LEU A 10 -0.76 20.99 2.63
CA LEU A 10 0.66 21.26 2.40
C LEU A 10 1.57 20.26 3.12
N VAL A 11 1.20 19.83 4.32
CA VAL A 11 1.98 18.82 5.09
C VAL A 11 1.95 17.47 4.41
N HIS A 12 0.81 17.02 3.92
CA HIS A 12 0.67 15.76 3.19
C HIS A 12 1.56 15.73 1.94
N ASP A 13 1.45 16.69 1.06
CA ASP A 13 2.25 16.76 -0.17
C ASP A 13 3.75 16.92 0.12
N TYR A 14 4.10 17.61 1.18
CA TYR A 14 5.49 17.75 1.63
C TYR A 14 6.07 16.39 2.07
N ILE A 15 5.28 15.55 2.73
CA ILE A 15 5.70 14.21 3.17
C ILE A 15 5.93 13.29 1.97
N HIS A 16 5.12 13.39 0.92
CA HIS A 16 5.33 12.67 -0.33
C HIS A 16 6.66 13.02 -1.01
N SER A 17 7.12 14.25 -0.88
CA SER A 17 8.39 14.68 -1.49
C SER A 17 9.65 14.15 -0.79
N GLY A 18 9.47 13.37 0.28
CA GLY A 18 10.53 12.74 1.06
C GLY A 18 10.53 13.15 2.53
N SER A 19 10.97 12.25 3.40
CA SER A 19 11.07 12.54 4.83
C SER A 19 12.22 13.53 5.08
N PRO A 20 11.99 14.66 5.75
CA PRO A 20 13.04 15.63 6.09
C PRO A 20 14.08 15.05 7.08
N LEU A 21 13.84 13.88 7.63
CA LEU A 21 14.78 13.17 8.51
C LEU A 21 15.71 12.21 7.77
N ASN A 22 15.45 11.97 6.49
CA ASN A 22 16.25 11.08 5.66
C ASN A 22 17.02 11.87 4.61
N GLU A 23 18.14 12.49 5.01
CA GLU A 23 19.00 13.27 4.11
C GLU A 23 19.61 12.45 2.97
N THR A 24 19.53 11.12 3.03
CA THR A 24 20.19 10.20 2.07
C THR A 24 19.23 9.38 1.22
N VAL A 25 17.93 9.36 1.52
CA VAL A 25 16.96 8.51 0.82
C VAL A 25 15.73 9.34 0.44
N TYR A 26 15.58 9.63 -0.83
CA TYR A 26 14.40 10.27 -1.41
C TYR A 26 13.23 9.28 -1.53
N ALA A 27 12.93 8.56 -0.45
CA ALA A 27 11.76 7.71 -0.37
C ALA A 27 10.54 8.57 -0.03
N ASP A 28 9.42 8.25 -0.64
CA ASP A 28 8.12 8.83 -0.29
C ASP A 28 7.85 8.62 1.22
N GLY A 29 7.62 9.71 1.95
CA GLY A 29 7.44 9.66 3.40
C GLY A 29 6.12 9.01 3.81
N ILE A 30 5.07 9.16 3.02
CA ILE A 30 3.76 8.53 3.25
C ILE A 30 3.89 7.02 3.11
N PHE A 31 4.44 6.54 2.02
CA PHE A 31 4.61 5.09 1.77
C PHE A 31 5.68 4.47 2.68
N THR A 32 6.69 5.24 3.07
CA THR A 32 7.63 4.84 4.12
C THR A 32 6.90 4.58 5.46
N GLY A 33 5.96 5.45 5.83
CA GLY A 33 5.14 5.28 7.03
C GLY A 33 4.29 4.01 6.98
N VAL A 34 3.64 3.74 5.86
CA VAL A 34 2.87 2.50 5.65
C VAL A 34 3.76 1.27 5.72
N ALA A 35 4.91 1.27 5.04
CA ALA A 35 5.85 0.16 5.08
C ALA A 35 6.35 -0.10 6.51
N HIS A 36 6.64 0.96 7.26
CA HIS A 36 7.01 0.87 8.67
C HIS A 36 5.88 0.26 9.52
N LYS A 37 4.63 0.68 9.31
CA LYS A 37 3.46 0.13 9.98
C LYS A 37 3.28 -1.36 9.68
N LEU A 38 3.51 -1.77 8.43
CA LEU A 38 3.44 -3.17 7.99
C LEU A 38 4.65 -4.02 8.43
N GLY A 39 5.65 -3.41 9.06
CA GLY A 39 6.88 -4.11 9.47
C GLY A 39 7.83 -4.43 8.30
N TRP A 40 7.69 -3.75 7.16
CA TRP A 40 8.53 -3.96 5.99
C TRP A 40 9.82 -3.15 6.11
N SER A 41 10.89 -3.80 6.51
CA SER A 41 12.18 -3.15 6.79
C SER A 41 13.22 -3.31 5.67
N THR A 42 13.06 -4.34 4.82
CA THR A 42 14.03 -4.61 3.76
C THR A 42 13.64 -3.90 2.47
N VAL A 43 14.23 -2.74 2.25
CA VAL A 43 14.01 -1.92 1.05
C VAL A 43 14.99 -2.36 -0.03
N ILE A 44 14.51 -2.78 -1.21
CA ILE A 44 15.33 -3.09 -2.38
C ILE A 44 15.74 -1.80 -3.10
N ASP A 45 14.75 -0.94 -3.33
CA ASP A 45 14.93 0.31 -4.06
C ASP A 45 13.99 1.39 -3.45
N PRO A 46 14.56 2.29 -2.63
CA PRO A 46 13.76 3.35 -1.98
C PRO A 46 13.09 4.29 -2.97
N SER A 47 13.74 4.56 -4.11
CA SER A 47 13.21 5.50 -5.12
C SER A 47 11.97 4.98 -5.83
N SER A 48 11.74 3.67 -5.82
CA SER A 48 10.57 3.01 -6.41
C SER A 48 9.73 2.23 -5.39
N MET A 49 9.96 2.43 -4.09
CA MET A 49 9.24 1.80 -2.99
C MET A 49 9.09 0.29 -3.16
N ARG A 50 10.21 -0.38 -3.41
CA ARG A 50 10.31 -1.84 -3.56
C ARG A 50 10.87 -2.49 -2.30
N PHE A 51 10.23 -3.55 -1.85
CA PHE A 51 10.53 -4.27 -0.62
C PHE A 51 10.74 -5.75 -0.89
N LEU A 52 11.66 -6.37 -0.16
CA LEU A 52 11.83 -7.81 -0.12
C LEU A 52 11.23 -8.34 1.18
N LEU A 53 10.25 -9.21 1.05
CA LEU A 53 9.61 -9.89 2.18
C LEU A 53 10.00 -11.37 2.21
N PRO A 54 9.84 -12.05 3.35
CA PRO A 54 9.81 -13.51 3.36
C PRO A 54 8.75 -14.02 2.39
N LYS A 55 9.00 -15.16 1.75
CA LYS A 55 8.04 -15.78 0.83
C LYS A 55 6.71 -16.01 1.54
N ILE A 56 5.65 -15.48 0.95
CA ILE A 56 4.31 -15.47 1.50
C ILE A 56 3.29 -15.64 0.37
N THR A 57 2.13 -16.22 0.64
CA THR A 57 1.04 -16.21 -0.34
C THR A 57 0.40 -14.83 -0.44
N VAL A 58 -0.14 -14.49 -1.61
CA VAL A 58 -0.87 -13.21 -1.81
C VAL A 58 -2.01 -13.07 -0.80
N LYS A 59 -2.71 -14.17 -0.52
CA LYS A 59 -3.82 -14.20 0.45
C LYS A 59 -3.33 -13.89 1.88
N GLU A 60 -2.26 -14.52 2.33
CA GLU A 60 -1.67 -14.27 3.66
C GLU A 60 -1.15 -12.83 3.77
N LEU A 61 -0.51 -12.33 2.71
CA LEU A 61 -0.06 -10.94 2.64
C LEU A 61 -1.24 -9.97 2.73
N ALA A 62 -2.33 -10.23 2.01
CA ALA A 62 -3.55 -9.41 2.10
C ALA A 62 -4.16 -9.44 3.51
N HIS A 63 -4.22 -10.60 4.16
CA HIS A 63 -4.69 -10.71 5.54
C HIS A 63 -3.79 -9.96 6.53
N HIS A 64 -2.47 -10.02 6.35
CA HIS A 64 -1.53 -9.24 7.15
C HIS A 64 -1.80 -7.74 7.00
N ILE A 65 -1.95 -7.26 5.77
CA ILE A 65 -2.26 -5.85 5.48
C ILE A 65 -3.59 -5.44 6.12
N ILE A 66 -4.66 -6.20 5.89
CA ILE A 66 -5.99 -5.94 6.45
C ILE A 66 -5.93 -5.84 7.98
N SER A 67 -5.31 -6.83 8.64
CA SER A 67 -5.25 -6.86 10.11
C SER A 67 -4.39 -5.75 10.70
N THR A 68 -3.25 -5.44 10.07
CA THR A 68 -2.32 -4.42 10.57
C THR A 68 -2.83 -3.00 10.37
N LEU A 69 -3.51 -2.76 9.25
CA LEU A 69 -4.07 -1.45 8.91
C LEU A 69 -5.53 -1.28 9.35
N HIS A 70 -6.10 -2.29 10.04
CA HIS A 70 -7.49 -2.29 10.53
C HIS A 70 -8.53 -2.00 9.43
N LEU A 71 -8.37 -2.67 8.28
CA LEU A 71 -9.27 -2.53 7.14
C LEU A 71 -10.42 -3.52 7.19
N ASN A 72 -11.53 -3.18 6.53
CA ASN A 72 -12.68 -4.06 6.34
C ASN A 72 -12.44 -5.10 5.24
N GLY A 73 -11.46 -4.89 4.36
CA GLY A 73 -11.13 -5.80 3.29
C GLY A 73 -10.08 -5.25 2.32
N ALA A 74 -9.74 -6.07 1.32
CA ALA A 74 -8.87 -5.70 0.21
C ALA A 74 -9.34 -6.39 -1.06
N ARG A 75 -9.01 -5.83 -2.22
CA ARG A 75 -9.22 -6.49 -3.52
C ARG A 75 -7.94 -7.18 -3.94
N ILE A 76 -8.03 -8.42 -4.35
CA ILE A 76 -6.92 -9.18 -4.93
C ILE A 76 -7.19 -9.38 -6.42
N LEU A 77 -6.19 -9.11 -7.25
CA LEU A 77 -6.15 -9.49 -8.65
C LEU A 77 -4.93 -10.37 -8.87
N GLY A 78 -5.11 -11.49 -9.56
CA GLY A 78 -4.13 -12.57 -9.69
C GLY A 78 -4.54 -13.79 -8.86
N ASN A 79 -3.61 -14.72 -8.69
CA ASN A 79 -3.86 -15.94 -7.91
C ASN A 79 -3.60 -15.70 -6.40
N PRO A 80 -4.62 -15.84 -5.53
CA PRO A 80 -4.45 -15.68 -4.08
C PRO A 80 -3.41 -16.61 -3.43
N ASP A 81 -3.19 -17.77 -4.03
CA ASP A 81 -2.24 -18.78 -3.54
C ASP A 81 -0.84 -18.64 -4.15
N ALA A 82 -0.62 -17.67 -5.04
CA ALA A 82 0.70 -17.38 -5.60
C ALA A 82 1.67 -16.94 -4.51
N ILE A 83 2.91 -17.48 -4.57
CA ILE A 83 3.98 -17.09 -3.65
C ILE A 83 4.69 -15.85 -4.19
N VAL A 84 4.79 -14.84 -3.35
CA VAL A 84 5.41 -13.55 -3.67
C VAL A 84 6.45 -13.18 -2.61
N GLU A 85 7.46 -12.40 -3.00
CA GLU A 85 8.49 -11.90 -2.08
C GLU A 85 8.91 -10.45 -2.40
N LYS A 86 8.78 -10.03 -3.67
CA LYS A 86 9.17 -8.69 -4.13
C LYS A 86 7.91 -7.83 -4.27
N ILE A 87 7.72 -6.95 -3.29
CA ILE A 87 6.53 -6.11 -3.23
C ILE A 87 6.89 -4.68 -3.63
N CYS A 88 6.00 -4.01 -4.35
CA CYS A 88 6.11 -2.60 -4.70
C CYS A 88 4.88 -1.84 -4.23
N ILE A 89 5.10 -0.66 -3.63
CA ILE A 89 4.05 0.35 -3.45
C ILE A 89 4.28 1.39 -4.55
N PRO A 90 3.58 1.31 -5.69
CA PRO A 90 3.76 2.25 -6.78
C PRO A 90 3.10 3.58 -6.46
N TYR A 91 3.57 4.64 -7.12
CA TYR A 91 2.83 5.89 -7.15
C TYR A 91 1.48 5.71 -7.87
N HIS A 92 0.68 6.78 -7.95
CA HIS A 92 -0.61 6.76 -8.62
C HIS A 92 -0.53 6.18 -10.04
N ILE A 93 -1.22 5.08 -10.26
CA ILE A 93 -1.34 4.45 -11.58
C ILE A 93 -2.67 4.89 -12.18
N LEU A 94 -2.69 6.09 -12.74
CA LEU A 94 -3.91 6.70 -13.28
C LEU A 94 -4.12 6.47 -14.80
N GLY A 95 -3.20 5.77 -15.44
CA GLY A 95 -3.30 5.49 -16.88
C GLY A 95 -2.07 4.78 -17.40
N ASP A 96 -0.95 5.48 -17.55
CA ASP A 96 0.30 4.85 -17.99
C ASP A 96 0.93 4.01 -16.87
N ALA A 97 0.91 2.69 -17.06
CA ALA A 97 1.48 1.71 -16.13
C ALA A 97 2.74 1.05 -16.71
N ARG A 98 3.39 1.66 -17.69
CA ARG A 98 4.52 1.06 -18.43
C ARG A 98 5.67 0.66 -17.51
N ARG A 99 6.02 1.49 -16.53
CA ARG A 99 7.11 1.22 -15.59
C ARG A 99 6.81 -0.02 -14.74
N GLU A 100 5.59 -0.12 -14.23
CA GLU A 100 5.10 -1.20 -13.38
C GLU A 100 5.03 -2.51 -14.16
N ILE A 101 4.51 -2.48 -15.38
CA ILE A 101 4.46 -3.63 -16.29
C ILE A 101 5.88 -4.13 -16.60
N ILE A 102 6.80 -3.25 -16.96
CA ILE A 102 8.20 -3.63 -17.24
C ILE A 102 8.86 -4.23 -16.00
N ALA A 103 8.64 -3.66 -14.81
CA ALA A 103 9.18 -4.19 -13.56
C ALA A 103 8.63 -5.58 -13.22
N ALA A 104 7.34 -5.81 -13.44
CA ALA A 104 6.72 -7.12 -13.27
C ALA A 104 7.25 -8.12 -14.30
N ASP A 105 7.34 -7.76 -15.59
CA ASP A 105 7.82 -8.60 -16.67
C ASP A 105 9.28 -9.05 -16.44
N LYS A 106 10.13 -8.16 -15.97
CA LYS A 106 11.52 -8.47 -15.61
C LYS A 106 11.69 -9.28 -14.32
N GLY A 107 10.61 -9.57 -13.60
CA GLY A 107 10.68 -10.26 -12.30
C GLY A 107 11.27 -9.38 -11.17
N GLU A 108 11.26 -8.07 -11.33
CA GLU A 108 11.68 -7.13 -10.29
C GLU A 108 10.59 -6.89 -9.25
N VAL A 109 9.32 -7.17 -9.61
CA VAL A 109 8.14 -7.07 -8.74
C VAL A 109 7.25 -8.30 -8.94
N ASP A 110 6.78 -8.89 -7.85
CA ASP A 110 5.82 -9.99 -7.84
C ASP A 110 4.43 -9.49 -7.50
N CYS A 111 4.30 -8.58 -6.54
CA CYS A 111 3.02 -8.06 -6.10
C CYS A 111 3.07 -6.53 -5.92
N PHE A 112 2.01 -5.88 -6.35
CA PHE A 112 1.82 -4.45 -6.10
C PHE A 112 0.79 -4.25 -4.99
N LEU A 113 1.15 -3.44 -3.97
CA LEU A 113 0.19 -2.88 -3.03
C LEU A 113 -0.22 -1.50 -3.53
N THR A 114 -1.45 -1.35 -3.98
CA THR A 114 -1.91 -0.15 -4.69
C THR A 114 -3.01 0.61 -3.95
N MET A 115 -3.03 1.91 -4.16
CA MET A 115 -4.15 2.77 -3.83
C MET A 115 -5.32 2.49 -4.77
N GLU A 116 -5.10 2.76 -6.06
CA GLU A 116 -5.99 2.44 -7.16
C GLU A 116 -5.24 1.60 -8.19
N ALA A 117 -5.94 0.71 -8.86
CA ALA A 117 -5.46 0.03 -10.05
C ALA A 117 -6.46 0.25 -11.17
N VAL A 118 -6.03 0.89 -12.24
CA VAL A 118 -6.84 1.09 -13.44
C VAL A 118 -7.01 -0.23 -14.17
N ASP A 119 -8.26 -0.62 -14.43
CA ASP A 119 -8.58 -1.96 -14.90
C ASP A 119 -8.01 -2.28 -16.29
N PHE A 120 -7.85 -1.28 -17.15
CA PHE A 120 -7.43 -1.46 -18.55
C PHE A 120 -5.92 -1.30 -18.81
N THR A 121 -5.06 -1.29 -17.78
CA THR A 121 -3.60 -1.21 -17.92
C THR A 121 -2.90 -2.29 -17.11
N LEU A 122 -2.31 -1.95 -15.96
CA LEU A 122 -1.59 -2.89 -15.10
C LEU A 122 -2.47 -4.08 -14.68
N SER A 123 -3.73 -3.83 -14.39
CA SER A 123 -4.66 -4.88 -13.94
C SER A 123 -4.86 -5.96 -14.99
N GLU A 124 -5.04 -5.61 -16.26
CA GLU A 124 -5.15 -6.61 -17.33
C GLU A 124 -3.86 -7.40 -17.51
N TYR A 125 -2.70 -6.72 -17.53
CA TYR A 125 -1.42 -7.40 -17.61
C TYR A 125 -1.21 -8.42 -16.48
N ILE A 126 -1.49 -8.03 -15.23
CA ILE A 126 -1.34 -8.93 -14.07
C ILE A 126 -2.32 -10.09 -14.13
N ARG A 127 -3.58 -9.86 -14.56
CA ARG A 127 -4.56 -10.92 -14.75
C ARG A 127 -4.06 -11.94 -15.76
N ASP A 128 -3.59 -11.49 -16.91
CA ASP A 128 -3.15 -12.38 -17.99
C ASP A 128 -1.86 -13.11 -17.61
N ALA A 129 -0.93 -12.44 -16.92
CA ALA A 129 0.27 -13.07 -16.35
C ALA A 129 -0.09 -14.17 -15.34
N ALA A 130 -1.05 -13.93 -14.45
CA ALA A 130 -1.53 -14.94 -13.51
C ALA A 130 -2.23 -16.11 -14.20
N MET A 131 -3.05 -15.84 -15.23
CA MET A 131 -3.69 -16.90 -16.03
C MET A 131 -2.69 -17.79 -16.78
N THR A 132 -1.51 -17.27 -17.09
CA THR A 132 -0.39 -18.04 -17.69
C THR A 132 0.54 -18.68 -16.66
N GLY A 133 0.16 -18.67 -15.39
CA GLY A 133 0.87 -19.36 -14.30
C GLY A 133 2.03 -18.55 -13.69
N GLN A 134 2.13 -17.26 -13.98
CA GLN A 134 3.11 -16.40 -13.33
C GLN A 134 2.63 -15.97 -11.93
N ASN A 135 3.57 -15.90 -10.97
CA ASN A 135 3.28 -15.41 -9.61
C ASN A 135 3.25 -13.88 -9.62
N LYS A 136 2.19 -13.32 -10.18
CA LYS A 136 1.96 -11.87 -10.24
C LYS A 136 0.61 -11.52 -9.64
N ALA A 137 0.57 -10.46 -8.84
CA ALA A 137 -0.66 -10.03 -8.18
C ALA A 137 -0.70 -8.51 -7.95
N ILE A 138 -1.92 -8.03 -7.71
CA ILE A 138 -2.20 -6.71 -7.13
C ILE A 138 -3.05 -6.93 -5.88
N ILE A 139 -2.69 -6.24 -4.79
CA ILE A 139 -3.53 -6.03 -3.62
C ILE A 139 -3.89 -4.55 -3.61
N SER A 140 -5.19 -4.22 -3.75
CA SER A 140 -5.67 -2.85 -3.75
C SER A 140 -6.53 -2.59 -2.52
N ILE A 141 -6.16 -1.57 -1.75
CA ILE A 141 -6.80 -1.22 -0.48
C ILE A 141 -7.46 0.16 -0.49
N GLY A 142 -7.27 0.92 -1.56
CA GLY A 142 -7.81 2.26 -1.71
C GLY A 142 -6.86 3.35 -1.24
N HIS A 143 -7.01 4.53 -1.80
CA HIS A 143 -6.12 5.67 -1.65
C HIS A 143 -5.94 6.07 -0.19
N PHE A 144 -7.04 6.46 0.44
CA PHE A 144 -7.07 6.89 1.82
C PHE A 144 -6.47 5.85 2.78
N ASN A 145 -6.87 4.57 2.62
CA ASN A 145 -6.40 3.49 3.48
C ASN A 145 -4.88 3.25 3.37
N LEU A 146 -4.30 3.48 2.20
CA LEU A 146 -2.86 3.34 2.01
C LEU A 146 -2.10 4.53 2.60
N GLU A 147 -2.63 5.74 2.56
CA GLU A 147 -1.91 6.95 2.95
C GLU A 147 -2.09 7.35 4.43
N GLU A 148 -3.17 6.93 5.07
CA GLU A 148 -3.50 7.32 6.45
C GLU A 148 -2.33 7.08 7.43
N TYR A 149 -1.66 5.94 7.31
CA TYR A 149 -0.56 5.59 8.22
C TYR A 149 0.75 6.35 7.93
N GLY A 150 0.89 6.93 6.77
CA GLY A 150 1.93 7.92 6.49
C GLY A 150 1.76 9.17 7.35
N MET A 151 0.52 9.58 7.60
CA MET A 151 0.21 10.69 8.50
C MET A 151 0.44 10.32 9.98
N GLU A 152 0.24 9.06 10.38
CA GLU A 152 0.66 8.56 11.70
C GLU A 152 2.18 8.65 11.86
N TYR A 153 2.93 8.24 10.85
CA TYR A 153 4.38 8.26 10.83
C TYR A 153 4.96 9.67 10.98
N LEU A 154 4.27 10.70 10.48
CA LEU A 154 4.64 12.10 10.66
C LEU A 154 4.87 12.45 12.13
N LEU A 155 4.12 11.87 13.06
CA LEU A 155 4.27 12.13 14.49
C LEU A 155 5.66 11.80 15.02
N THR A 156 6.38 10.88 14.39
CA THR A 156 7.73 10.49 14.81
C THR A 156 8.77 11.60 14.66
N TYR A 157 8.49 12.60 13.82
CA TYR A 157 9.45 13.64 13.52
C TYR A 157 8.88 15.09 13.48
N ILE A 158 7.56 15.26 13.58
CA ILE A 158 6.95 16.60 13.45
C ILE A 158 7.49 17.60 14.47
N HIS A 159 7.64 17.21 15.72
CA HIS A 159 8.17 18.08 16.78
C HIS A 159 9.56 18.62 16.44
N LYS A 160 10.42 17.75 15.89
CA LYS A 160 11.77 18.14 15.46
C LYS A 160 11.72 19.03 14.21
N ALA A 161 10.85 18.71 13.25
CA ALA A 161 10.75 19.43 11.99
C ALA A 161 10.29 20.88 12.18
N ILE A 162 9.26 21.10 13.01
CA ILE A 162 8.70 22.43 13.27
C ILE A 162 9.19 23.08 14.59
N LYS A 163 10.12 22.41 15.28
CA LYS A 163 10.73 22.89 16.54
C LYS A 163 9.68 23.34 17.58
N THR A 164 8.73 22.47 17.85
CA THR A 164 7.63 22.72 18.78
C THR A 164 7.47 21.58 19.78
N ASP A 165 7.04 21.92 21.00
CA ASP A 165 6.65 20.95 22.02
C ASP A 165 5.11 20.78 22.12
N ILE A 166 4.38 21.32 21.17
CA ILE A 166 2.90 21.22 21.14
C ILE A 166 2.53 19.73 20.99
N PRO A 167 1.71 19.16 21.86
CA PRO A 167 1.28 17.78 21.76
C PRO A 167 0.56 17.53 20.44
N CYS A 168 1.05 16.55 19.67
CA CYS A 168 0.43 16.10 18.43
C CYS A 168 -0.14 14.70 18.62
N ARG A 169 -1.29 14.44 18.03
CA ARG A 169 -1.98 13.15 18.13
C ARG A 169 -2.52 12.75 16.77
N PHE A 170 -2.25 11.52 16.37
CA PHE A 170 -2.93 10.89 15.26
C PHE A 170 -4.30 10.37 15.71
N ILE A 171 -5.31 10.61 14.88
CA ILE A 171 -6.65 10.07 15.07
C ILE A 171 -6.98 9.31 13.79
N GLN A 172 -7.06 7.99 13.91
CA GLN A 172 -7.42 7.14 12.79
C GLN A 172 -8.89 7.38 12.40
N SER A 173 -9.12 7.56 11.11
CA SER A 173 -10.49 7.70 10.56
C SER A 173 -11.14 6.34 10.30
N GLY A 174 -10.32 5.30 10.10
CA GLY A 174 -10.75 3.95 9.78
C GLY A 174 -11.00 3.72 8.29
N ASP A 175 -11.29 2.48 7.93
CA ASP A 175 -11.55 2.13 6.54
C ASP A 175 -12.81 2.83 6.01
N MET A 176 -12.65 3.57 4.92
CA MET A 176 -13.73 4.29 4.27
C MET A 176 -14.67 3.38 3.48
N TYR A 177 -14.30 2.11 3.24
CA TYR A 177 -15.07 1.18 2.44
C TYR A 177 -15.85 0.19 3.27
N GLN A 178 -17.05 -0.13 2.80
CA GLN A 178 -17.83 -1.29 3.22
C GLN A 178 -17.86 -2.30 2.08
N TYR A 179 -17.60 -3.56 2.37
CA TYR A 179 -17.53 -4.61 1.36
C TYR A 179 -18.80 -5.44 1.35
N VAL A 180 -19.41 -5.58 0.16
CA VAL A 180 -20.57 -6.45 -0.04
C VAL A 180 -20.11 -7.64 -0.88
N CYS A 181 -20.12 -8.83 -0.28
CA CYS A 181 -19.77 -10.08 -0.95
C CYS A 181 -21.02 -10.81 -1.44
N SER A 182 -20.87 -11.65 -2.46
CA SER A 182 -21.96 -12.54 -2.87
C SER A 182 -22.30 -13.51 -1.75
N TYR A 183 -23.58 -13.90 -1.66
CA TYR A 183 -24.06 -14.81 -0.62
C TYR A 183 -23.34 -16.17 -0.62
N GLU A 184 -22.91 -16.66 -1.78
CA GLU A 184 -22.17 -17.92 -1.92
C GLU A 184 -20.76 -17.83 -1.30
N VAL A 185 -20.09 -16.67 -1.40
CA VAL A 185 -18.79 -16.46 -0.77
C VAL A 185 -18.92 -16.50 0.74
N ILE A 186 -19.97 -15.88 1.30
CA ILE A 186 -20.24 -15.87 2.75
C ILE A 186 -20.47 -17.31 3.26
N LYS A 187 -21.28 -18.11 2.58
CA LYS A 187 -21.54 -19.51 2.96
C LYS A 187 -20.27 -20.35 3.00
N ASN A 188 -19.37 -20.19 2.03
CA ASN A 188 -18.12 -20.95 1.97
C ASN A 188 -17.19 -20.61 3.14
N VAL A 189 -17.15 -19.36 3.58
CA VAL A 189 -16.39 -18.94 4.75
C VAL A 189 -16.95 -19.52 6.05
N GLU A 190 -18.27 -19.55 6.21
CA GLU A 190 -18.92 -20.13 7.37
C GLU A 190 -18.69 -21.65 7.47
N GLN A 191 -18.69 -22.36 6.34
CA GLN A 191 -18.44 -23.81 6.30
C GLN A 191 -16.96 -24.18 6.54
N SER A 192 -16.02 -23.30 6.21
CA SER A 192 -14.58 -23.55 6.45
C SER A 192 -14.14 -23.31 7.89
N ASN A 193 -15.00 -22.66 8.69
CA ASN A 193 -14.76 -22.36 10.10
C ASN A 193 -15.48 -23.33 11.06
N GLN A 194 -16.13 -24.37 10.55
CA GLN A 194 -16.72 -25.48 11.32
C GLN A 194 -15.86 -26.74 11.20
#